data_38359600e263db62a0fa336aa35cf1a7
#
_entry.id   38359600e263db62a0fa336aa35cf1a7
#
_cell.length_a   1.000
_cell.length_b   1.000
_cell.length_c   1.000
_cell.angle_alpha   90.00
_cell.angle_beta   90.00
_cell.angle_gamma   90.00
#
_symmetry.space_group_name_H-M   'P 1'
#
loop_
_entity.id
_entity.type
_entity.pdbx_description
1 polymer ?
#
loop_
_entity_poly.entity_id
_entity_poly.type
_entity_poly.pdbx_seq_one_letter_code
_entity_poly.pdbx_strand_id
1 'polypeptide(L)'
;MNTIXXXXVGFSCSITIGNLIYGGAENIHQGWTYGATNYINGVESNKEWLTPDEIAESAVQGWMNSPGHRQNILTPYWRNEGIGVAVSNDGKVLATQDFC
;
A
#
# COMPACT_ATOMS: atom_id res chain seq x y z
N MET A 1 -3.67 -10.14 -13.91
CA MET A 1 -3.47 -10.58 -12.51
C MET A 1 -4.79 -10.63 -11.79
N ASN A 2 -5.11 -11.74 -11.15
CA ASN A 2 -6.36 -11.89 -10.40
C ASN A 2 -6.22 -11.22 -9.03
N THR A 3 -7.33 -10.66 -8.55
CA THR A 3 -7.35 -9.99 -7.25
C THR A 3 -7.71 -10.99 -6.15
N ILE A 4 -7.03 -10.88 -5.00
CA ILE A 4 -7.31 -11.70 -3.85
C ILE A 4 -7.66 -10.82 -2.67
N UNK A 5 -8.35 -11.30 -1.86
CA UNK A 5 -8.89 -10.56 -0.83
C UNK A 5 -7.85 -10.36 0.17
N UNK A 6 -7.69 -9.62 0.14
CA UNK A 6 -6.75 -9.44 0.82
C UNK A 6 -7.09 -9.24 2.07
N UNK A 7 -7.46 -9.80 2.44
CA UNK A 7 -7.78 -9.59 3.59
C UNK A 7 -6.61 -9.42 4.30
N UNK A 8 -6.53 -8.79 4.44
CA UNK A 8 -5.57 -8.52 5.09
C UNK A 8 -5.25 -9.30 6.14
N VAL A 9 -6.03 -10.00 6.52
CA VAL A 9 -5.83 -10.84 7.69
C VAL A 9 -5.59 -12.27 7.24
N GLY A 10 -4.49 -12.84 7.67
CA GLY A 10 -4.24 -14.26 7.40
C GLY A 10 -3.82 -14.56 5.99
N PHE A 11 -2.97 -13.74 5.43
CA PHE A 11 -2.47 -13.95 4.07
C PHE A 11 -1.47 -15.10 4.02
N SER A 12 -1.68 -16.02 3.09
CA SER A 12 -0.71 -17.07 2.84
C SER A 12 -0.68 -17.36 1.35
N CYS A 13 0.46 -17.83 0.88
CA CYS A 13 0.67 -18.03 -0.54
C CYS A 13 1.70 -19.13 -0.77
N SER A 14 1.46 -19.93 -1.80
CA SER A 14 2.41 -20.93 -2.24
C SER A 14 2.36 -21.02 -3.75
N ILE A 15 3.47 -20.76 -4.40
CA ILE A 15 3.59 -20.81 -5.87
C ILE A 15 4.67 -21.82 -6.21
N THR A 16 4.34 -22.80 -7.03
CA THR A 16 5.30 -23.80 -7.47
C THR A 16 5.76 -23.46 -8.89
N ILE A 17 7.07 -23.30 -9.06
CA ILE A 17 7.67 -23.07 -10.38
C ILE A 17 8.78 -24.09 -10.51
N GLY A 18 8.58 -25.06 -11.41
CA GLY A 18 9.53 -26.14 -11.52
C GLY A 18 9.58 -26.96 -10.23
N ASN A 19 10.76 -27.06 -9.64
CA ASN A 19 10.94 -27.79 -8.38
C ASN A 19 10.99 -26.86 -7.17
N LEU A 20 10.74 -25.57 -7.35
CA LEU A 20 10.83 -24.61 -6.27
C LEU A 20 9.45 -24.12 -5.86
N ILE A 21 9.31 -23.86 -4.58
CA ILE A 21 8.09 -23.30 -4.02
C ILE A 21 8.39 -21.91 -3.47
N TYR A 22 7.63 -20.93 -3.92
CA TYR A 22 7.80 -19.55 -3.49
C TYR A 22 6.61 -19.11 -2.66
N GLY A 23 6.89 -18.32 -1.64
CA GLY A 23 5.84 -17.66 -0.88
C GLY A 23 5.41 -16.37 -1.54
N GLY A 24 4.45 -15.71 -0.92
CA GLY A 24 4.00 -14.42 -1.42
C GLY A 24 4.86 -13.29 -0.92
N ALA A 25 4.44 -12.08 -1.26
CA ALA A 25 5.09 -10.87 -0.78
C ALA A 25 4.06 -9.84 -0.40
N GLU A 26 4.47 -8.87 0.40
CA GLU A 26 3.56 -7.85 0.88
C GLU A 26 4.29 -6.51 0.94
N ASN A 27 3.64 -5.48 0.45
CA ASN A 27 4.09 -4.11 0.63
C ASN A 27 3.09 -3.39 1.51
N ILE A 28 3.58 -2.59 2.43
CA ILE A 28 2.75 -1.78 3.31
C ILE A 28 3.21 -0.33 3.21
N HIS A 29 2.24 0.57 3.14
CA HIS A 29 2.51 2.00 3.09
C HIS A 29 1.65 2.70 4.12
N GLN A 30 2.25 3.63 4.85
CA GLN A 30 1.53 4.47 5.79
C GLN A 30 1.68 5.92 5.37
N GLY A 31 0.57 6.63 5.30
CA GLY A 31 0.59 8.03 4.90
C GLY A 31 -0.57 8.77 5.55
N TRP A 32 -0.91 9.91 4.99
CA TRP A 32 -1.96 10.76 5.51
C TRP A 32 -2.92 11.15 4.41
N THR A 33 -4.16 11.46 4.81
CA THR A 33 -5.17 11.93 3.86
C THR A 33 -5.03 13.43 3.58
N TYR A 34 -4.06 14.09 4.20
CA TYR A 34 -3.82 15.50 3.98
C TYR A 34 -2.33 15.77 3.83
N GLY A 35 -2.00 16.84 3.10
CA GLY A 35 -0.60 17.20 2.88
C GLY A 35 -0.09 18.24 3.84
N ALA A 36 -0.93 19.21 4.19
CA ALA A 36 -0.51 20.29 5.05
C ALA A 36 -1.62 20.66 6.02
N THR A 37 -1.21 21.17 7.16
CA THR A 37 -2.16 21.73 8.15
C THR A 37 -1.86 23.21 8.27
N ASN A 38 -2.89 24.03 8.12
CA ASN A 38 -2.77 25.47 8.17
C ASN A 38 -3.20 26.00 9.53
N TYR A 39 -2.47 26.99 10.00
CA TYR A 39 -2.71 27.56 11.32
C TYR A 39 -2.91 29.07 11.21
N ILE A 40 -3.75 29.59 12.09
CA ILE A 40 -3.94 31.02 12.25
C ILE A 40 -3.73 31.33 13.72
N ASN A 41 -2.71 32.16 14.02
CA ASN A 41 -2.37 32.54 15.39
C ASN A 41 -2.15 31.32 16.27
N GLY A 42 -1.48 30.30 15.71
CA GLY A 42 -1.16 29.11 16.48
C GLY A 42 -2.29 28.11 16.62
N VAL A 43 -3.45 28.39 16.03
CA VAL A 43 -4.61 27.51 16.12
C VAL A 43 -4.87 26.91 14.75
N GLU A 44 -5.11 25.60 14.70
CA GLU A 44 -5.39 24.93 13.43
C GLU A 44 -6.63 25.50 12.79
N SER A 45 -6.52 25.93 11.53
CA SER A 45 -7.65 26.46 10.78
C SER A 45 -8.22 25.42 9.81
N ASN A 46 -7.36 24.77 9.02
CA ASN A 46 -7.84 23.76 8.10
C ASN A 46 -6.67 22.90 7.63
N LYS A 47 -7.01 21.78 7.02
CA LYS A 47 -6.04 20.88 6.41
C LYS A 47 -6.20 20.91 4.89
N GLU A 48 -5.10 20.70 4.19
CA GLU A 48 -5.12 20.61 2.73
C GLU A 48 -5.28 19.13 2.37
N TRP A 49 -6.51 18.76 2.04
CA TRP A 49 -6.85 17.39 1.79
C TRP A 49 -6.33 16.90 0.45
N LEU A 50 -5.90 15.65 0.42
CA LEU A 50 -5.42 15.02 -0.81
C LEU A 50 -6.58 14.31 -1.49
N THR A 51 -6.53 14.23 -2.82
CA THR A 51 -7.48 13.43 -3.56
C THR A 51 -7.11 11.95 -3.42
N PRO A 52 -8.06 11.04 -3.67
CA PRO A 52 -7.73 9.63 -3.67
C PRO A 52 -6.60 9.28 -4.65
N ASP A 53 -6.57 9.93 -5.82
CA ASP A 53 -5.50 9.68 -6.77
C ASP A 53 -4.14 10.10 -6.21
N GLU A 54 -4.09 11.22 -5.51
CA GLU A 54 -2.83 11.67 -4.91
C GLU A 54 -2.36 10.71 -3.83
N ILE A 55 -3.29 10.18 -3.04
CA ILE A 55 -2.93 9.22 -2.00
C ILE A 55 -2.40 7.94 -2.63
N ALA A 56 -3.06 7.45 -3.67
CA ALA A 56 -2.61 6.24 -4.34
C ALA A 56 -1.24 6.44 -4.99
N GLU A 57 -1.02 7.57 -5.62
CA GLU A 57 0.25 7.86 -6.26
C GLU A 57 1.37 7.91 -5.23
N SER A 58 1.10 8.49 -4.07
CA SER A 58 2.09 8.57 -3.01
C SER A 58 2.50 7.18 -2.53
N ALA A 59 1.53 6.27 -2.38
CA ALA A 59 1.83 4.92 -1.94
C ALA A 59 2.70 4.19 -2.97
N VAL A 60 2.32 4.26 -4.24
CA VAL A 60 3.07 3.57 -5.29
C VAL A 60 4.48 4.15 -5.41
N GLN A 61 4.61 5.47 -5.37
CA GLN A 61 5.93 6.08 -5.45
C GLN A 61 6.80 5.69 -4.26
N GLY A 62 6.21 5.62 -3.07
CA GLY A 62 6.96 5.19 -1.91
C GLY A 62 7.46 3.77 -2.08
N TRP A 63 6.63 2.89 -2.59
CA TRP A 63 7.05 1.52 -2.82
C TRP A 63 8.13 1.43 -3.91
N MET A 64 7.96 2.18 -5.00
CA MET A 64 8.92 2.09 -6.11
C MET A 64 10.26 2.72 -5.78
N ASN A 65 10.29 3.63 -4.80
CA ASN A 65 11.55 4.25 -4.37
C ASN A 65 12.27 3.43 -3.31
N SER A 66 11.70 2.33 -2.88
CA SER A 66 12.30 1.46 -1.87
C SER A 66 12.69 0.14 -2.54
N PRO A 67 13.99 -0.22 -2.57
CA PRO A 67 14.42 -1.39 -3.34
C PRO A 67 13.69 -2.68 -3.01
N GLY A 68 13.45 -2.95 -1.73
CA GLY A 68 12.75 -4.18 -1.36
C GLY A 68 11.30 -4.18 -1.81
N HIS A 69 10.60 -3.07 -1.60
CA HIS A 69 9.21 -2.97 -2.03
C HIS A 69 9.10 -3.00 -3.55
N ARG A 70 10.02 -2.31 -4.21
CA ARG A 70 10.03 -2.29 -5.66
C ARG A 70 10.24 -3.69 -6.23
N GLN A 71 11.13 -4.45 -5.61
CA GLN A 71 11.38 -5.81 -6.07
C GLN A 71 10.12 -6.67 -5.96
N ASN A 72 9.35 -6.48 -4.89
CA ASN A 72 8.09 -7.21 -4.74
C ASN A 72 7.16 -6.92 -5.92
N ILE A 73 7.04 -5.64 -6.31
CA ILE A 73 6.17 -5.28 -7.41
C ILE A 73 6.64 -5.86 -8.74
N LEU A 74 7.95 -5.85 -8.98
CA LEU A 74 8.50 -6.22 -10.28
C LEU A 74 8.77 -7.71 -10.43
N THR A 75 8.53 -8.51 -9.40
CA THR A 75 8.71 -9.94 -9.47
C THR A 75 7.75 -10.53 -10.52
N PRO A 76 8.25 -11.29 -11.49
CA PRO A 76 7.43 -11.62 -12.66
C PRO A 76 6.49 -12.83 -12.50
N TYR A 77 6.58 -13.57 -11.42
CA TYR A 77 5.77 -14.79 -11.33
C TYR A 77 4.49 -14.65 -10.51
N TRP A 78 4.18 -13.45 -10.02
CA TRP A 78 2.91 -13.27 -9.32
C TRP A 78 1.73 -13.45 -10.27
N ARG A 79 0.68 -14.08 -9.77
CA ARG A 79 -0.54 -14.29 -10.54
C ARG A 79 -1.73 -13.55 -9.93
N ASN A 80 -1.61 -13.14 -8.68
CA ASN A 80 -2.70 -12.51 -7.94
C ASN A 80 -2.19 -11.32 -7.16
N GLU A 81 -3.05 -10.32 -7.01
CA GLU A 81 -2.74 -9.16 -6.19
C GLU A 81 -3.97 -8.79 -5.39
N GLY A 82 -3.77 -8.48 -4.11
CA GLY A 82 -4.82 -7.97 -3.26
C GLY A 82 -4.43 -6.62 -2.72
N ILE A 83 -5.39 -5.71 -2.65
CA ILE A 83 -5.17 -4.36 -2.13
C ILE A 83 -6.14 -4.13 -0.98
N GLY A 84 -5.62 -3.66 0.15
CA GLY A 84 -6.44 -3.25 1.27
C GLY A 84 -6.07 -1.84 1.70
N VAL A 85 -7.07 -1.08 2.10
CA VAL A 85 -6.84 0.29 2.55
C VAL A 85 -7.66 0.53 3.80
N ALA A 86 -7.04 1.14 4.79
CA ALA A 86 -7.72 1.54 6.01
C ALA A 86 -7.38 3.00 6.32
N VAL A 87 -8.38 3.72 6.80
CA VAL A 87 -8.20 5.13 7.14
C VAL A 87 -8.66 5.31 8.58
N SER A 88 -7.80 5.93 9.39
CA SER A 88 -8.13 6.17 10.78
C SER A 88 -8.86 7.50 10.97
N ASN A 89 -9.41 7.69 12.16
CA ASN A 89 -10.16 8.91 12.45
C ASN A 89 -9.29 10.15 12.39
N ASP A 90 -7.98 10.02 12.63
CA ASP A 90 -7.10 11.18 12.59
C ASP A 90 -6.52 11.42 11.20
N GLY A 91 -6.99 10.67 10.19
CA GLY A 91 -6.58 10.92 8.81
C GLY A 91 -5.38 10.13 8.34
N LYS A 92 -4.95 9.14 9.10
CA LYS A 92 -3.84 8.30 8.68
C LYS A 92 -4.34 7.22 7.72
N VAL A 93 -3.58 6.96 6.66
CA VAL A 93 -3.92 5.94 5.67
C VAL A 93 -2.93 4.79 5.80
N LEU A 94 -3.45 3.58 5.81
CA LEU A 94 -2.62 2.38 5.73
C LEU A 94 -3.03 1.62 4.49
N ALA A 95 -2.09 1.39 3.58
CA ALA A 95 -2.34 0.67 2.34
C ALA A 95 -1.50 -0.60 2.33
N THR A 96 -2.12 -1.70 1.97
CA THR A 96 -1.46 -3.00 1.91
C THR A 96 -1.60 -3.58 0.51
N GLN A 97 -0.51 -4.13 0.01
CA GLN A 97 -0.47 -4.77 -1.29
C GLN A 97 0.08 -6.18 -1.09
N ASP A 98 -0.73 -7.18 -1.38
CA ASP A 98 -0.36 -8.58 -1.24
C ASP A 98 -0.21 -9.21 -2.61
N PHE A 99 0.86 -9.97 -2.80
CA PHE A 99 1.15 -10.65 -4.06
C PHE A 99 1.21 -12.16 -3.87
N CYS A 100 0.64 -12.85 -4.82
CA CYS A 100 0.74 -14.32 -4.84
C CYS A 100 0.78 -14.89 -6.26
#